data_27985eccff2badd6c95522a52e5de5c9
#
_entry.id   27985eccff2badd6c95522a52e5de5c9
#
_cell.length_a   1.000
_cell.length_b   1.000
_cell.length_c   1.000
_cell.angle_alpha   90.00
_cell.angle_beta   90.00
_cell.angle_gamma   90.00
#
_symmetry.space_group_name_H-M   'P 1'
#
loop_
_entity.id
_entity.type
_entity.pdbx_description
1 polymer ?
#
loop_
_entity_poly.entity_id
_entity_poly.type
_entity_poly.pdbx_seq_one_letter_code
_entity_poly.pdbx_strand_id
1 'polypeptide(L)'
;NIIVSNSSGYSTNSVAELAISLMIAVLRKIVWGDKKIRELSTREGFLGTELKGKTLGVIGTGAIGLRLIEIAKAFGCKIIAYSRTKKEGIYYVGLNELLSKSDIVSLHLPLNKETKHLINQEKLNLMKQESIIINTARGGIIDNDALAKNLSNNLIAGAGLDSVDMEPPLEKNYPLLFSPNTIIVPHIGYATKEAINIRTEIVFENIIRFLNNKIQNRVV
;
A
#
# COMPACT_ATOMS: atom_id res chain seq x y z
N ASN A 1 -2.16 36.71 -0.67
CA ASN A 1 -1.84 35.34 -1.12
C ASN A 1 -1.20 34.59 0.06
N ILE A 2 -1.71 33.41 0.37
CA ILE A 2 -1.11 32.51 1.36
C ILE A 2 -0.19 31.55 0.60
N ILE A 3 1.06 31.41 1.08
CA ILE A 3 2.02 30.44 0.54
C ILE A 3 1.87 29.16 1.36
N VAL A 4 1.68 28.03 0.66
CA VAL A 4 1.61 26.71 1.25
C VAL A 4 2.79 25.87 0.78
N SER A 5 3.51 25.28 1.72
CA SER A 5 4.61 24.34 1.44
C SER A 5 4.31 22.99 2.08
N ASN A 6 4.73 21.90 1.44
CA ASN A 6 4.60 20.55 1.97
C ASN A 6 5.94 20.00 2.49
N SER A 7 5.91 18.81 3.07
CA SER A 7 7.08 18.05 3.52
C SER A 7 7.22 16.75 2.74
N SER A 8 7.18 16.82 1.41
CA SER A 8 7.23 15.62 0.56
C SER A 8 8.50 14.79 0.78
N GLY A 9 8.38 13.45 0.70
CA GLY A 9 9.51 12.53 0.72
C GLY A 9 9.94 12.02 2.11
N TYR A 10 9.46 12.62 3.19
CA TYR A 10 9.90 12.28 4.56
C TYR A 10 9.62 10.81 4.97
N SER A 11 8.57 10.21 4.42
CA SER A 11 8.10 8.86 4.80
C SER A 11 8.34 7.80 3.72
N THR A 12 9.22 8.06 2.75
CA THR A 12 9.44 7.13 1.61
C THR A 12 9.84 5.73 2.08
N ASN A 13 10.80 5.61 3.00
CA ASN A 13 11.24 4.32 3.52
C ASN A 13 10.17 3.68 4.39
N SER A 14 9.63 4.40 5.37
CA SER A 14 8.66 3.87 6.33
C SER A 14 7.42 3.29 5.65
N VAL A 15 6.88 3.96 4.62
CA VAL A 15 5.72 3.46 3.87
C VAL A 15 6.08 2.24 3.02
N ALA A 16 7.26 2.22 2.38
CA ALA A 16 7.71 1.06 1.62
C ALA A 16 7.95 -0.16 2.52
N GLU A 17 8.53 0.03 3.69
CA GLU A 17 8.75 -1.02 4.69
C GLU A 17 7.42 -1.55 5.25
N LEU A 18 6.45 -0.69 5.54
CA LEU A 18 5.12 -1.13 5.95
C LEU A 18 4.44 -1.95 4.84
N ALA A 19 4.55 -1.53 3.57
CA ALA A 19 3.98 -2.28 2.45
C ALA A 19 4.55 -3.70 2.37
N ILE A 20 5.86 -3.89 2.50
CA ILE A 20 6.51 -5.22 2.56
C ILE A 20 6.06 -6.00 3.80
N SER A 21 5.98 -5.34 4.95
CA SER A 21 5.53 -5.97 6.20
C SER A 21 4.10 -6.49 6.08
N LEU A 22 3.18 -5.72 5.49
CA LEU A 22 1.81 -6.15 5.21
C LEU A 22 1.76 -7.32 4.21
N MET A 23 2.57 -7.28 3.13
CA MET A 23 2.67 -8.41 2.19
C MET A 23 3.04 -9.70 2.93
N ILE A 24 4.10 -9.66 3.71
CA ILE A 24 4.58 -10.82 4.48
C ILE A 24 3.53 -11.26 5.50
N ALA A 25 2.94 -10.32 6.24
CA ALA A 25 1.96 -10.63 7.28
C ALA A 25 0.70 -11.31 6.71
N VAL A 26 0.20 -10.86 5.56
CA VAL A 26 -0.94 -11.48 4.86
C VAL A 26 -0.56 -12.85 4.29
N LEU A 27 0.54 -12.95 3.52
CA LEU A 27 0.98 -14.19 2.89
C LEU A 27 1.36 -15.29 3.90
N ARG A 28 1.91 -14.92 5.05
CA ARG A 28 2.33 -15.85 6.10
C ARG A 28 1.30 -16.00 7.22
N LYS A 29 0.15 -15.33 7.12
CA LYS A 29 -0.95 -15.34 8.11
C LYS A 29 -0.48 -15.01 9.54
N ILE A 30 0.46 -14.05 9.68
CA ILE A 30 1.17 -13.79 10.95
C ILE A 30 0.19 -13.36 12.05
N VAL A 31 -0.71 -12.42 11.77
CA VAL A 31 -1.66 -11.87 12.76
C VAL A 31 -2.62 -12.96 13.26
N TRP A 32 -3.11 -13.81 12.37
CA TRP A 32 -4.00 -14.93 12.76
C TRP A 32 -3.23 -16.01 13.51
N GLY A 33 -1.97 -16.27 13.14
CA GLY A 33 -1.11 -17.22 13.83
C GLY A 33 -0.84 -16.78 15.27
N ASP A 34 -0.48 -15.50 15.50
CA ASP A 34 -0.31 -14.96 16.84
C ASP A 34 -1.60 -15.06 17.68
N LYS A 35 -2.75 -14.69 17.08
CA LYS A 35 -4.05 -14.83 17.76
C LYS A 35 -4.33 -16.28 18.15
N LYS A 36 -4.13 -17.23 17.23
CA LYS A 36 -4.43 -18.64 17.46
C LYS A 36 -3.53 -19.30 18.49
N ILE A 37 -2.24 -19.00 18.52
CA ILE A 37 -1.36 -19.58 19.53
C ILE A 37 -1.70 -19.09 20.95
N ARG A 38 -2.20 -17.84 21.07
CA ARG A 38 -2.72 -17.32 22.35
C ARG A 38 -4.02 -18.02 22.80
N GLU A 39 -4.76 -18.62 21.86
CA GLU A 39 -5.93 -19.47 22.12
C GLU A 39 -5.55 -20.96 22.31
N LEU A 40 -4.25 -21.27 22.53
CA LEU A 40 -3.70 -22.64 22.72
C LEU A 40 -3.96 -23.59 21.54
N SER A 41 -4.08 -23.04 20.32
CA SER A 41 -4.28 -23.80 19.08
C SER A 41 -2.96 -24.31 18.49
N THR A 42 -3.04 -25.13 17.45
CA THR A 42 -1.90 -25.70 16.73
C THR A 42 -1.57 -24.94 15.44
N ARG A 43 -0.56 -25.41 14.71
CA ARG A 43 -0.14 -24.86 13.41
C ARG A 43 -1.05 -25.24 12.23
N GLU A 44 -2.06 -26.04 12.42
CA GLU A 44 -2.94 -26.49 11.34
C GLU A 44 -3.69 -25.33 10.68
N GLY A 45 -3.78 -25.35 9.34
CA GLY A 45 -4.42 -24.29 8.55
C GLY A 45 -3.55 -23.04 8.30
N PHE A 46 -2.29 -23.00 8.79
CA PHE A 46 -1.38 -21.85 8.63
C PHE A 46 -0.33 -22.01 7.53
N LEU A 47 -0.60 -22.85 6.52
CA LEU A 47 0.24 -22.89 5.34
C LEU A 47 0.24 -21.51 4.67
N GLY A 48 1.44 -20.92 4.56
CA GLY A 48 1.66 -19.62 3.95
C GLY A 48 2.38 -19.71 2.62
N THR A 49 2.64 -18.55 2.02
CA THR A 49 3.29 -18.40 0.71
C THR A 49 4.52 -17.51 0.85
N GLU A 50 5.58 -17.79 0.07
CA GLU A 50 6.82 -17.00 0.03
C GLU A 50 6.71 -15.84 -0.97
N LEU A 51 7.49 -14.77 -0.76
CA LEU A 51 7.65 -13.68 -1.73
C LEU A 51 8.53 -14.07 -2.92
N LYS A 52 9.53 -14.91 -2.69
CA LYS A 52 10.48 -15.33 -3.72
C LYS A 52 9.78 -15.92 -4.94
N GLY A 53 10.10 -15.39 -6.12
CA GLY A 53 9.51 -15.81 -7.40
C GLY A 53 8.12 -15.26 -7.71
N LYS A 54 7.46 -14.58 -6.77
CA LYS A 54 6.15 -13.94 -6.98
C LYS A 54 6.26 -12.73 -7.90
N THR A 55 5.23 -12.49 -8.69
CA THR A 55 5.09 -11.28 -9.50
C THR A 55 4.43 -10.19 -8.67
N LEU A 56 5.19 -9.13 -8.36
CA LEU A 56 4.70 -7.93 -7.72
C LEU A 56 4.33 -6.89 -8.78
N GLY A 57 3.05 -6.55 -8.86
CA GLY A 57 2.52 -5.45 -9.66
C GLY A 57 2.52 -4.16 -8.85
N VAL A 58 3.33 -3.19 -9.27
CA VAL A 58 3.43 -1.88 -8.60
C VAL A 58 2.67 -0.84 -9.39
N ILE A 59 1.61 -0.29 -8.80
CA ILE A 59 0.78 0.75 -9.39
C ILE A 59 1.23 2.10 -8.82
N GLY A 60 1.98 2.86 -9.64
CA GLY A 60 2.65 4.11 -9.26
C GLY A 60 4.12 3.93 -8.90
N THR A 61 5.00 4.47 -9.77
CA THR A 61 6.46 4.43 -9.60
C THR A 61 7.02 5.80 -9.18
N GLY A 62 6.36 6.43 -8.19
CA GLY A 62 6.91 7.56 -7.43
C GLY A 62 7.99 7.09 -6.44
N ALA A 63 8.46 7.98 -5.56
CA ALA A 63 9.54 7.67 -4.61
C ALA A 63 9.25 6.40 -3.78
N ILE A 64 8.04 6.27 -3.23
CA ILE A 64 7.63 5.11 -2.42
C ILE A 64 7.59 3.83 -3.27
N GLY A 65 6.95 3.87 -4.45
CA GLY A 65 6.88 2.70 -5.33
C GLY A 65 8.25 2.24 -5.82
N LEU A 66 9.17 3.15 -6.12
CA LEU A 66 10.56 2.81 -6.48
C LEU A 66 11.30 2.15 -5.31
N ARG A 67 11.15 2.68 -4.10
CA ARG A 67 11.76 2.09 -2.90
C ARG A 67 11.20 0.71 -2.60
N LEU A 68 9.90 0.52 -2.77
CA LEU A 68 9.28 -0.79 -2.65
C LEU A 68 9.85 -1.79 -3.67
N ILE A 69 10.01 -1.38 -4.94
CA ILE A 69 10.60 -2.21 -5.98
C ILE A 69 12.00 -2.68 -5.60
N GLU A 70 12.82 -1.77 -5.08
CA GLU A 70 14.19 -2.08 -4.63
C GLU A 70 14.18 -3.17 -3.54
N ILE A 71 13.36 -2.99 -2.50
CA ILE A 71 13.25 -3.96 -1.40
C ILE A 71 12.70 -5.29 -1.90
N ALA A 72 11.64 -5.28 -2.71
CA ALA A 72 11.01 -6.49 -3.22
C ALA A 72 11.92 -7.30 -4.15
N LYS A 73 12.79 -6.65 -4.93
CA LYS A 73 13.82 -7.32 -5.72
C LYS A 73 14.80 -8.10 -4.84
N ALA A 74 15.17 -7.56 -3.67
CA ALA A 74 16.04 -8.26 -2.71
C ALA A 74 15.36 -9.51 -2.11
N PHE A 75 14.03 -9.53 -2.01
CA PHE A 75 13.24 -10.72 -1.66
C PHE A 75 13.03 -11.69 -2.83
N GLY A 76 13.57 -11.40 -4.02
CA GLY A 76 13.46 -12.26 -5.20
C GLY A 76 12.12 -12.15 -5.94
N CYS A 77 11.36 -11.06 -5.77
CA CYS A 77 10.16 -10.81 -6.54
C CYS A 77 10.47 -10.45 -8.01
N LYS A 78 9.60 -10.88 -8.92
CA LYS A 78 9.54 -10.36 -10.29
C LYS A 78 8.69 -9.09 -10.28
N ILE A 79 9.16 -8.03 -10.93
CA ILE A 79 8.49 -6.73 -10.89
C ILE A 79 7.85 -6.42 -12.24
N ILE A 80 6.58 -6.04 -12.21
CA ILE A 80 5.88 -5.35 -13.30
C ILE A 80 5.23 -4.08 -12.74
N ALA A 81 5.13 -3.04 -13.55
CA ALA A 81 4.64 -1.76 -13.08
C ALA A 81 3.61 -1.11 -14.01
N TYR A 82 2.77 -0.26 -13.43
CA TYR A 82 1.90 0.66 -14.14
C TYR A 82 2.07 2.06 -13.57
N SER A 83 2.37 3.05 -14.40
CA SER A 83 2.49 4.45 -14.01
C SER A 83 2.37 5.36 -15.23
N ARG A 84 1.89 6.61 -15.03
CA ARG A 84 1.89 7.63 -16.08
C ARG A 84 3.30 8.01 -16.51
N THR A 85 4.20 8.18 -15.55
CA THR A 85 5.61 8.49 -15.79
C THR A 85 6.43 7.21 -15.66
N LYS A 86 7.08 6.81 -16.74
CA LYS A 86 7.94 5.62 -16.75
C LYS A 86 9.36 6.00 -16.30
N LYS A 87 9.99 5.07 -15.58
CA LYS A 87 11.38 5.15 -15.13
C LYS A 87 12.20 4.07 -15.82
N GLU A 88 13.46 4.35 -16.09
CA GLU A 88 14.39 3.38 -16.69
C GLU A 88 14.59 2.16 -15.79
N GLY A 89 14.85 1.00 -16.41
CA GLY A 89 15.09 -0.25 -15.66
C GLY A 89 13.88 -0.91 -15.03
N ILE A 90 12.65 -0.45 -15.35
CA ILE A 90 11.40 -1.03 -14.88
C ILE A 90 10.55 -1.49 -16.07
N TYR A 91 10.01 -2.69 -15.96
CA TYR A 91 9.11 -3.25 -16.97
C TYR A 91 7.66 -2.79 -16.74
N TYR A 92 7.14 -2.00 -17.66
CA TYR A 92 5.78 -1.43 -17.59
C TYR A 92 4.81 -2.18 -18.49
N VAL A 93 3.61 -2.40 -17.96
CA VAL A 93 2.48 -3.02 -18.66
C VAL A 93 1.22 -2.19 -18.51
N GLY A 94 0.15 -2.52 -19.23
CA GLY A 94 -1.19 -1.94 -19.01
C GLY A 94 -1.77 -2.35 -17.66
N LEU A 95 -2.70 -1.53 -17.11
CA LEU A 95 -3.30 -1.80 -15.79
C LEU A 95 -3.97 -3.18 -15.74
N ASN A 96 -4.78 -3.53 -16.73
CA ASN A 96 -5.47 -4.81 -16.78
C ASN A 96 -4.49 -5.99 -16.84
N GLU A 97 -3.43 -5.85 -17.60
CA GLU A 97 -2.36 -6.84 -17.71
C GLU A 97 -1.61 -6.99 -16.38
N LEU A 98 -1.31 -5.88 -15.69
CA LEU A 98 -0.70 -5.90 -14.38
C LEU A 98 -1.57 -6.69 -13.40
N LEU A 99 -2.87 -6.38 -13.31
CA LEU A 99 -3.79 -7.04 -12.39
C LEU A 99 -3.89 -8.54 -12.65
N SER A 100 -3.98 -8.96 -13.92
CA SER A 100 -4.12 -10.38 -14.28
C SER A 100 -2.83 -11.19 -14.10
N LYS A 101 -1.65 -10.56 -14.20
CA LYS A 101 -0.35 -11.25 -14.09
C LYS A 101 0.23 -11.24 -12.68
N SER A 102 -0.21 -10.33 -11.80
CA SER A 102 0.36 -10.17 -10.47
C SER A 102 -0.14 -11.22 -9.48
N ASP A 103 0.76 -11.67 -8.63
CA ASP A 103 0.46 -12.44 -7.42
C ASP A 103 0.24 -11.47 -6.23
N ILE A 104 0.84 -10.30 -6.30
CA ILE A 104 0.71 -9.23 -5.32
C ILE A 104 0.53 -7.92 -6.09
N VAL A 105 -0.48 -7.14 -5.73
CA VAL A 105 -0.70 -5.78 -6.28
C VAL A 105 -0.46 -4.76 -5.17
N SER A 106 0.37 -3.75 -5.40
CA SER A 106 0.66 -2.71 -4.42
C SER A 106 0.44 -1.31 -4.99
N LEU A 107 -0.32 -0.48 -4.26
CA LEU A 107 -0.77 0.84 -4.70
C LEU A 107 0.09 1.97 -4.10
N HIS A 108 0.61 2.84 -4.98
CA HIS A 108 1.46 3.98 -4.61
C HIS A 108 1.12 5.22 -5.44
N LEU A 109 -0.17 5.51 -5.56
CA LEU A 109 -0.73 6.64 -6.30
C LEU A 109 -1.32 7.69 -5.35
N PRO A 110 -1.32 8.99 -5.72
CA PRO A 110 -2.17 9.95 -5.05
C PRO A 110 -3.65 9.72 -5.39
N LEU A 111 -4.54 10.04 -4.45
CA LEU A 111 -5.98 10.07 -4.72
C LEU A 111 -6.35 11.36 -5.44
N ASN A 112 -6.97 11.24 -6.60
CA ASN A 112 -7.53 12.34 -7.39
C ASN A 112 -8.73 11.84 -8.20
N LYS A 113 -9.28 12.67 -9.08
CA LYS A 113 -10.45 12.29 -9.90
C LYS A 113 -10.20 11.08 -10.80
N GLU A 114 -8.97 10.90 -11.29
CA GLU A 114 -8.59 9.80 -12.21
C GLU A 114 -8.29 8.50 -11.46
N THR A 115 -7.87 8.58 -10.18
CA THR A 115 -7.45 7.44 -9.36
C THR A 115 -8.50 7.02 -8.35
N LYS A 116 -9.58 7.80 -8.15
CA LYS A 116 -10.70 7.42 -7.31
C LYS A 116 -11.37 6.17 -7.89
N HIS A 117 -11.48 5.12 -7.05
CA HIS A 117 -12.00 3.79 -7.43
C HIS A 117 -11.35 3.23 -8.71
N LEU A 118 -10.06 3.53 -8.91
CA LEU A 118 -9.26 2.93 -9.99
C LEU A 118 -9.31 1.40 -9.93
N ILE A 119 -9.35 0.86 -8.71
CA ILE A 119 -9.52 -0.55 -8.43
C ILE A 119 -10.97 -0.77 -7.98
N ASN A 120 -11.85 -0.85 -8.95
CA ASN A 120 -13.27 -1.13 -8.79
C ASN A 120 -13.55 -2.64 -8.94
N GLN A 121 -14.82 -3.05 -8.88
CA GLN A 121 -15.22 -4.45 -9.02
C GLN A 121 -14.71 -5.09 -10.32
N GLU A 122 -14.78 -4.38 -11.45
CA GLU A 122 -14.28 -4.89 -12.74
C GLU A 122 -12.78 -5.19 -12.67
N LYS A 123 -11.99 -4.31 -12.05
CA LYS A 123 -10.55 -4.46 -11.92
C LYS A 123 -10.17 -5.54 -10.91
N LEU A 124 -10.91 -5.66 -9.82
CA LEU A 124 -10.73 -6.75 -8.84
C LEU A 124 -10.99 -8.11 -9.47
N ASN A 125 -11.98 -8.22 -10.36
CA ASN A 125 -12.28 -9.47 -11.09
C ASN A 125 -11.16 -9.92 -12.05
N LEU A 126 -10.23 -9.05 -12.41
CA LEU A 126 -9.06 -9.40 -13.22
C LEU A 126 -7.92 -10.01 -12.38
N MET A 127 -7.96 -9.85 -11.07
CA MET A 127 -6.92 -10.37 -10.19
C MET A 127 -7.00 -11.90 -10.08
N LYS A 128 -5.86 -12.53 -9.82
CA LYS A 128 -5.83 -13.98 -9.58
C LYS A 128 -6.50 -14.28 -8.23
N GLN A 129 -7.16 -15.41 -8.13
CA GLN A 129 -7.81 -15.85 -6.90
C GLN A 129 -6.83 -15.94 -5.70
N GLU A 130 -5.59 -16.37 -5.96
CA GLU A 130 -4.56 -16.49 -4.93
C GLU A 130 -3.75 -15.19 -4.73
N SER A 131 -4.12 -14.12 -5.42
CA SER A 131 -3.40 -12.84 -5.28
C SER A 131 -3.86 -12.05 -4.06
N ILE A 132 -2.99 -11.16 -3.61
CA ILE A 132 -3.27 -10.21 -2.54
C ILE A 132 -3.13 -8.77 -3.03
N ILE A 133 -3.85 -7.86 -2.36
CA ILE A 133 -3.75 -6.42 -2.63
C ILE A 133 -3.23 -5.66 -1.41
N ILE A 134 -2.33 -4.71 -1.63
CA ILE A 134 -1.72 -3.86 -0.60
C ILE A 134 -2.01 -2.40 -0.92
N ASN A 135 -2.58 -1.69 0.04
CA ASN A 135 -2.85 -0.26 -0.10
C ASN A 135 -2.27 0.53 1.07
N THR A 136 -1.11 1.12 0.84
CA THR A 136 -0.47 2.09 1.74
C THR A 136 -0.52 3.51 1.15
N ALA A 137 -1.40 3.74 0.18
CA ALA A 137 -1.56 5.04 -0.48
C ALA A 137 -2.76 5.81 0.09
N ARG A 138 -3.95 5.63 -0.49
CA ARG A 138 -5.20 6.25 -0.05
C ARG A 138 -6.37 5.29 -0.25
N GLY A 139 -7.27 5.22 0.72
CA GLY A 139 -8.40 4.28 0.72
C GLY A 139 -9.30 4.40 -0.50
N GLY A 140 -9.68 5.61 -0.87
CA GLY A 140 -10.56 5.87 -2.00
C GLY A 140 -10.01 5.50 -3.39
N ILE A 141 -8.79 4.96 -3.50
CA ILE A 141 -8.27 4.38 -4.75
C ILE A 141 -8.92 3.03 -5.03
N ILE A 142 -9.31 2.30 -3.99
CA ILE A 142 -10.07 1.05 -4.09
C ILE A 142 -11.54 1.34 -3.78
N ASP A 143 -12.44 0.68 -4.46
CA ASP A 143 -13.82 0.51 -4.04
C ASP A 143 -13.82 -0.51 -2.89
N ASN A 144 -13.94 -0.03 -1.64
CA ASN A 144 -13.77 -0.86 -0.45
C ASN A 144 -14.92 -1.85 -0.25
N ASP A 145 -16.13 -1.53 -0.69
CA ASP A 145 -17.26 -2.46 -0.67
C ASP A 145 -17.04 -3.60 -1.67
N ALA A 146 -16.57 -3.27 -2.86
CA ALA A 146 -16.19 -4.26 -3.87
C ALA A 146 -15.04 -5.14 -3.37
N LEU A 147 -14.03 -4.57 -2.70
CA LEU A 147 -12.93 -5.32 -2.11
C LEU A 147 -13.42 -6.30 -1.03
N ALA A 148 -14.25 -5.83 -0.10
CA ALA A 148 -14.82 -6.66 0.97
C ALA A 148 -15.62 -7.83 0.39
N LYS A 149 -16.43 -7.58 -0.65
CA LYS A 149 -17.19 -8.63 -1.36
C LYS A 149 -16.27 -9.66 -2.02
N ASN A 150 -15.19 -9.22 -2.69
CA ASN A 150 -14.24 -10.13 -3.33
C ASN A 150 -13.49 -10.99 -2.30
N LEU A 151 -13.08 -10.42 -1.17
CA LEU A 151 -12.45 -11.15 -0.07
C LEU A 151 -13.41 -12.18 0.55
N SER A 152 -14.64 -11.78 0.86
CA SER A 152 -15.65 -12.66 1.47
C SER A 152 -16.04 -13.83 0.57
N ASN A 153 -15.99 -13.66 -0.74
CA ASN A 153 -16.26 -14.70 -1.73
C ASN A 153 -14.99 -15.48 -2.16
N ASN A 154 -13.85 -15.25 -1.52
CA ASN A 154 -12.55 -15.87 -1.86
C ASN A 154 -12.16 -15.69 -3.34
N LEU A 155 -12.54 -14.55 -3.96
CA LEU A 155 -12.13 -14.20 -5.32
C LEU A 155 -10.71 -13.64 -5.37
N ILE A 156 -10.21 -13.11 -4.25
CA ILE A 156 -8.79 -12.79 -3.98
C ILE A 156 -8.41 -13.34 -2.61
N ALA A 157 -7.14 -13.63 -2.39
CA ALA A 157 -6.66 -14.36 -1.23
C ALA A 157 -6.50 -13.50 0.04
N GLY A 158 -6.38 -12.17 -0.08
CA GLY A 158 -6.24 -11.32 1.08
C GLY A 158 -5.89 -9.87 0.75
N ALA A 159 -5.89 -9.02 1.79
CA ALA A 159 -5.55 -7.62 1.69
C ALA A 159 -4.73 -7.10 2.88
N GLY A 160 -3.81 -6.15 2.60
CA GLY A 160 -3.08 -5.38 3.62
C GLY A 160 -3.32 -3.89 3.39
N LEU A 161 -3.98 -3.22 4.32
CA LEU A 161 -4.52 -1.87 4.15
C LEU A 161 -4.01 -0.95 5.27
N ASP A 162 -3.27 0.09 4.90
CA ASP A 162 -2.91 1.19 5.79
C ASP A 162 -3.90 2.36 5.67
N SER A 163 -4.63 2.41 4.57
CA SER A 163 -5.66 3.41 4.32
C SER A 163 -6.91 2.74 3.75
N VAL A 164 -8.05 3.07 4.31
CA VAL A 164 -9.38 2.74 3.81
C VAL A 164 -10.15 4.03 3.49
N ASP A 165 -11.32 3.97 2.89
CA ASP A 165 -12.09 5.16 2.48
C ASP A 165 -12.67 5.97 3.65
N MET A 166 -12.56 5.45 4.87
CA MET A 166 -12.89 6.11 6.13
C MET A 166 -11.64 6.21 7.01
N GLU A 167 -11.35 7.38 7.57
CA GLU A 167 -10.29 7.51 8.57
C GLU A 167 -10.78 6.97 9.94
N PRO A 168 -9.89 6.32 10.72
CA PRO A 168 -10.25 5.82 12.05
C PRO A 168 -10.78 6.91 13.00
N PRO A 169 -11.75 6.59 13.88
CA PRO A 169 -12.29 5.26 14.17
C PRO A 169 -13.28 4.78 13.12
N LEU A 170 -13.15 3.52 12.70
CA LEU A 170 -14.06 2.90 11.75
C LEU A 170 -15.41 2.60 12.39
N GLU A 171 -16.48 2.56 11.59
CA GLU A 171 -17.79 2.10 12.04
C GLU A 171 -17.76 0.61 12.39
N LYS A 172 -18.54 0.21 13.40
CA LYS A 172 -18.56 -1.18 13.89
C LYS A 172 -18.96 -2.20 12.81
N ASN A 173 -19.75 -1.78 11.84
CA ASN A 173 -20.24 -2.60 10.72
C ASN A 173 -19.43 -2.42 9.43
N TYR A 174 -18.26 -1.77 9.50
CA TYR A 174 -17.43 -1.55 8.32
C TYR A 174 -17.02 -2.87 7.67
N PRO A 175 -17.36 -3.13 6.39
CA PRO A 175 -17.32 -4.47 5.81
C PRO A 175 -15.93 -5.12 5.83
N LEU A 176 -14.86 -4.36 5.63
CA LEU A 176 -13.50 -4.88 5.63
C LEU A 176 -13.03 -5.41 6.99
N LEU A 177 -13.66 -5.00 8.11
CA LEU A 177 -13.35 -5.55 9.45
C LEU A 177 -13.70 -7.04 9.57
N PHE A 178 -14.62 -7.53 8.75
CA PHE A 178 -15.11 -8.91 8.75
C PHE A 178 -14.58 -9.73 7.56
N SER A 179 -13.78 -9.10 6.70
CA SER A 179 -13.24 -9.77 5.52
C SER A 179 -12.12 -10.74 5.90
N PRO A 180 -12.12 -11.97 5.33
CA PRO A 180 -11.09 -12.96 5.64
C PRO A 180 -9.72 -12.48 5.15
N ASN A 181 -8.66 -12.94 5.81
CA ASN A 181 -7.26 -12.67 5.49
C ASN A 181 -6.97 -11.18 5.16
N THR A 182 -7.58 -10.28 5.94
CA THR A 182 -7.45 -8.83 5.78
C THR A 182 -6.78 -8.23 7.01
N ILE A 183 -5.70 -7.47 6.79
CA ILE A 183 -5.00 -6.69 7.82
C ILE A 183 -5.29 -5.23 7.55
N ILE A 184 -5.85 -4.53 8.53
CA ILE A 184 -6.07 -3.09 8.49
C ILE A 184 -5.26 -2.46 9.62
N VAL A 185 -4.43 -1.47 9.29
CA VAL A 185 -3.70 -0.67 10.27
C VAL A 185 -4.13 0.80 10.17
N PRO A 186 -4.06 1.59 11.26
CA PRO A 186 -4.74 2.88 11.35
C PRO A 186 -3.89 4.02 10.76
N HIS A 187 -3.55 3.94 9.46
CA HIS A 187 -2.81 4.95 8.70
C HIS A 187 -1.46 5.31 9.37
N ILE A 188 -0.65 4.29 9.60
CA ILE A 188 0.63 4.39 10.32
C ILE A 188 1.87 4.30 9.43
N GLY A 189 1.71 4.23 8.10
CA GLY A 189 2.82 4.07 7.17
C GLY A 189 3.91 5.16 7.31
N TYR A 190 3.53 6.36 7.71
CA TYR A 190 4.46 7.46 7.98
C TYR A 190 4.99 7.48 9.42
N ALA A 191 4.40 6.73 10.35
CA ALA A 191 4.55 6.90 11.78
C ALA A 191 5.78 6.16 12.33
N THR A 192 6.97 6.52 11.86
CA THR A 192 8.26 6.07 12.44
C THR A 192 9.00 7.26 13.06
N LYS A 193 9.88 6.99 14.03
CA LYS A 193 10.70 8.04 14.67
C LYS A 193 11.53 8.79 13.63
N GLU A 194 12.14 8.05 12.71
CA GLU A 194 12.96 8.57 11.63
C GLU A 194 12.18 9.46 10.69
N ALA A 195 11.01 9.01 10.22
CA ALA A 195 10.16 9.79 9.33
C ALA A 195 9.66 11.09 9.99
N ILE A 196 9.27 11.03 11.26
CA ILE A 196 8.84 12.22 12.02
C ILE A 196 9.98 13.21 12.18
N ASN A 197 11.21 12.76 12.48
CA ASN A 197 12.39 13.62 12.57
C ASN A 197 12.66 14.31 11.23
N ILE A 198 12.74 13.54 10.13
CA ILE A 198 12.94 14.10 8.78
C ILE A 198 11.84 15.11 8.43
N ARG A 199 10.58 14.82 8.74
CA ARG A 199 9.48 15.75 8.52
C ARG A 199 9.67 17.05 9.28
N THR A 200 10.10 16.96 10.53
CA THR A 200 10.35 18.11 11.39
C THR A 200 11.46 18.99 10.80
N GLU A 201 12.58 18.39 10.38
CA GLU A 201 13.68 19.11 9.72
C GLU A 201 13.22 19.83 8.46
N ILE A 202 12.45 19.16 7.58
CA ILE A 202 11.91 19.77 6.35
C ILE A 202 11.01 20.96 6.69
N VAL A 203 10.14 20.85 7.71
CA VAL A 203 9.24 21.93 8.12
C VAL A 203 10.03 23.15 8.62
N PHE A 204 11.02 22.93 9.50
CA PHE A 204 11.89 24.01 9.97
C PHE A 204 12.67 24.66 8.83
N GLU A 205 13.23 23.87 7.93
CA GLU A 205 13.94 24.40 6.77
C GLU A 205 13.00 25.21 5.84
N ASN A 206 11.77 24.77 5.63
CA ASN A 206 10.79 25.55 4.86
C ASN A 206 10.54 26.93 5.48
N ILE A 207 10.42 26.99 6.83
CA ILE A 207 10.23 28.26 7.56
C ILE A 207 11.47 29.17 7.40
N ILE A 208 12.66 28.64 7.66
CA ILE A 208 13.92 29.41 7.56
C ILE A 208 14.09 29.95 6.13
N ARG A 209 13.84 29.13 5.11
CA ARG A 209 13.93 29.55 3.72
C ARG A 209 12.88 30.61 3.36
N PHE A 210 11.66 30.46 3.84
CA PHE A 210 10.61 31.45 3.66
C PHE A 210 11.02 32.83 4.23
N LEU A 211 11.54 32.86 5.46
CA LEU A 211 12.02 34.09 6.11
C LEU A 211 13.18 34.75 5.36
N ASN A 212 13.98 33.98 4.62
CA ASN A 212 15.06 34.46 3.77
C ASN A 212 14.65 34.70 2.31
N ASN A 213 13.35 34.78 2.01
CA ASN A 213 12.80 34.94 0.65
C ASN A 213 13.21 33.84 -0.34
N LYS A 214 13.54 32.64 0.16
CA LYS A 214 13.89 31.45 -0.63
C LYS A 214 12.84 30.36 -0.39
N ILE A 215 11.73 30.41 -1.14
CA ILE A 215 10.62 29.47 -0.95
C ILE A 215 10.97 28.12 -1.57
N GLN A 216 10.79 27.03 -0.79
CA GLN A 216 10.91 25.65 -1.28
C GLN A 216 9.67 24.82 -0.97
N ASN A 217 9.54 23.66 -1.61
CA ASN A 217 8.43 22.72 -1.43
C ASN A 217 7.04 23.38 -1.56
N ARG A 218 6.96 24.45 -2.33
CA ARG A 218 5.72 25.22 -2.55
C ARG A 218 4.71 24.39 -3.34
N VAL A 219 3.46 24.37 -2.90
CA VAL A 219 2.35 23.66 -3.55
C VAL A 219 1.22 24.61 -3.98
N VAL A 220 1.14 25.81 -3.38
CA VAL A 220 0.20 26.89 -3.73
C VAL A 220 0.93 28.24 -3.65
#